data_e5ef573a3b8e7cb7237658f2303a3cce
#
_entry.id   e5ef573a3b8e7cb7237658f2303a3cce
#
_cell.length_a   1.000
_cell.length_b   1.000
_cell.length_c   1.000
_cell.angle_alpha   90.00
_cell.angle_beta   90.00
_cell.angle_gamma   90.00
#
_symmetry.space_group_name_H-M   'P 1'
#
loop_
_entity.id
_entity.type
_entity.pdbx_description
1 polymer ?
#
loop_
_entity_poly.entity_id
_entity_poly.type
_entity_poly.pdbx_seq_one_letter_code
_entity_poly.pdbx_strand_id
1 'polypeptide(L)'
;MKKFLAALGLVVGLACSASFAQISVSRHNFSSYGWSGGEICKPCHTPHFAHPENGALWNHAMSSASYTLFDGSTGSSTDFDTRSRLCLGCHDGTVALDSFGGTTGINFIGPAGNLGVDFTNDHPVGKTGVYPTSGTSS
;
A
#
# COMPACT_ATOMS: atom_id res chain seq x y z
N MET A 1 15.17 -18.98 42.44
CA MET A 1 15.65 -18.34 41.20
C MET A 1 15.36 -19.16 39.93
N LYS A 2 15.71 -20.45 39.83
CA LYS A 2 15.49 -21.27 38.60
C LYS A 2 14.01 -21.37 38.18
N LYS A 3 13.06 -21.47 39.15
CA LYS A 3 11.63 -21.53 38.83
C LYS A 3 11.04 -20.21 38.32
N PHE A 4 11.57 -19.06 38.78
CA PHE A 4 11.17 -17.74 38.29
C PHE A 4 11.66 -17.48 36.86
N LEU A 5 12.87 -17.92 36.52
CA LEU A 5 13.42 -17.82 35.16
C LEU A 5 12.64 -18.68 34.16
N ALA A 6 12.22 -19.87 34.58
CA ALA A 6 11.40 -20.74 33.72
C ALA A 6 9.99 -20.16 33.48
N ALA A 7 9.35 -19.57 34.50
CA ALA A 7 8.06 -18.91 34.36
C ALA A 7 8.14 -17.66 33.47
N LEU A 8 9.21 -16.85 33.61
CA LEU A 8 9.43 -15.68 32.78
C LEU A 8 9.65 -16.05 31.30
N GLY A 9 10.44 -17.12 31.07
CA GLY A 9 10.66 -17.65 29.72
C GLY A 9 9.37 -18.13 29.05
N LEU A 10 8.49 -18.78 29.82
CA LEU A 10 7.20 -19.25 29.31
C LEU A 10 6.27 -18.07 28.94
N VAL A 11 6.20 -17.04 29.78
CA VAL A 11 5.37 -15.84 29.52
C VAL A 11 5.86 -15.06 28.31
N VAL A 12 7.17 -14.88 28.16
CA VAL A 12 7.77 -14.23 26.98
C VAL A 12 7.53 -15.05 25.71
N GLY A 13 7.63 -16.39 25.79
CA GLY A 13 7.36 -17.29 24.66
C GLY A 13 5.91 -17.25 24.20
N LEU A 14 4.95 -17.13 25.12
CA LEU A 14 3.52 -17.00 24.76
C LEU A 14 3.17 -15.61 24.21
N ALA A 15 3.87 -14.54 24.62
CA ALA A 15 3.64 -13.20 24.13
C ALA A 15 4.14 -12.98 22.68
N CYS A 16 5.09 -13.79 22.20
CA CYS A 16 5.63 -13.70 20.84
C CYS A 16 4.76 -14.39 19.76
N SER A 17 3.66 -15.05 20.12
CA SER A 17 2.96 -15.97 19.21
C SER A 17 1.80 -15.37 18.41
N ALA A 18 1.60 -14.05 18.35
CA ALA A 18 0.37 -13.51 17.77
C ALA A 18 0.49 -12.27 16.86
N SER A 19 1.58 -12.11 16.15
CA SER A 19 1.69 -11.03 15.16
C SER A 19 1.67 -11.57 13.73
N PHE A 20 0.61 -12.25 13.35
CA PHE A 20 0.32 -12.55 11.95
C PHE A 20 -0.49 -11.41 11.36
N ALA A 21 0.11 -10.60 10.51
CA ALA A 21 -0.61 -9.71 9.62
C ALA A 21 -1.44 -10.56 8.65
N GLN A 22 -2.70 -10.85 9.01
CA GLN A 22 -3.60 -11.68 8.20
C GLN A 22 -4.31 -10.78 7.19
N ILE A 23 -3.91 -10.86 5.92
CA ILE A 23 -4.59 -10.18 4.81
C ILE A 23 -6.08 -10.54 4.78
N SER A 24 -6.44 -11.77 5.14
CA SER A 24 -7.80 -12.29 5.14
C SER A 24 -8.79 -11.54 6.04
N VAL A 25 -8.31 -10.86 7.07
CA VAL A 25 -9.12 -10.04 7.99
C VAL A 25 -8.89 -8.54 7.81
N SER A 26 -8.12 -8.14 6.81
CA SER A 26 -7.82 -6.75 6.51
C SER A 26 -8.77 -6.14 5.49
N ARG A 27 -8.71 -4.81 5.32
CA ARG A 27 -9.43 -4.08 4.27
C ARG A 27 -8.93 -4.40 2.85
N HIS A 28 -7.77 -5.05 2.72
CA HIS A 28 -7.23 -5.53 1.44
C HIS A 28 -7.73 -6.94 1.08
N ASN A 29 -8.63 -7.52 1.86
CA ASN A 29 -9.33 -8.74 1.47
C ASN A 29 -10.46 -8.41 0.50
N PHE A 30 -10.21 -8.59 -0.78
CA PHE A 30 -11.18 -8.34 -1.84
C PHE A 30 -12.01 -9.56 -2.23
N SER A 31 -11.88 -10.71 -1.53
CA SER A 31 -12.54 -11.96 -1.91
C SER A 31 -14.08 -11.88 -1.90
N SER A 32 -14.66 -10.98 -1.13
CA SER A 32 -16.11 -10.75 -1.10
C SER A 32 -16.64 -9.90 -2.25
N TYR A 33 -15.75 -9.27 -3.03
CA TYR A 33 -16.14 -8.46 -4.17
C TYR A 33 -16.26 -9.34 -5.42
N GLY A 34 -17.38 -9.23 -6.16
CA GLY A 34 -17.66 -10.07 -7.33
C GLY A 34 -16.57 -10.02 -8.40
N TRP A 35 -15.92 -8.86 -8.58
CA TRP A 35 -14.85 -8.67 -9.55
C TRP A 35 -13.55 -9.39 -9.21
N SER A 36 -13.31 -9.77 -7.95
CA SER A 36 -12.11 -10.51 -7.54
C SER A 36 -12.16 -12.00 -7.89
N GLY A 37 -13.34 -12.53 -8.21
CA GLY A 37 -13.56 -13.96 -8.41
C GLY A 37 -13.39 -14.80 -7.14
N GLY A 38 -13.54 -14.19 -5.96
CA GLY A 38 -13.34 -14.86 -4.66
C GLY A 38 -11.88 -14.93 -4.21
N GLU A 39 -10.96 -14.34 -4.98
CA GLU A 39 -9.52 -14.43 -4.74
C GLU A 39 -9.03 -13.27 -3.86
N ILE A 40 -8.22 -13.60 -2.83
CA ILE A 40 -7.60 -12.59 -1.95
C ILE A 40 -6.35 -12.00 -2.58
N CYS A 41 -5.51 -12.85 -3.16
CA CYS A 41 -4.15 -12.46 -3.60
C CYS A 41 -4.11 -11.91 -5.03
N LYS A 42 -5.02 -12.38 -5.89
CA LYS A 42 -5.02 -12.11 -7.33
C LYS A 42 -5.11 -10.64 -7.72
N PRO A 43 -5.87 -9.78 -7.03
CA PRO A 43 -5.87 -8.35 -7.37
C PRO A 43 -4.50 -7.70 -7.29
N CYS A 44 -3.62 -8.18 -6.40
CA CYS A 44 -2.28 -7.63 -6.18
C CYS A 44 -1.16 -8.47 -6.79
N HIS A 45 -1.34 -9.80 -6.91
CA HIS A 45 -0.27 -10.72 -7.31
C HIS A 45 -0.69 -11.69 -8.41
N THR A 46 0.25 -12.02 -9.30
CA THR A 46 0.09 -13.07 -10.30
C THR A 46 1.37 -13.88 -10.44
N PRO A 47 1.31 -15.22 -10.59
CA PRO A 47 2.49 -16.03 -10.80
C PRO A 47 3.12 -15.86 -12.21
N HIS A 48 2.36 -15.33 -13.16
CA HIS A 48 2.79 -15.17 -14.55
C HIS A 48 2.36 -13.79 -15.06
N PHE A 49 3.16 -13.21 -15.98
CA PHE A 49 2.88 -11.91 -16.61
C PHE A 49 2.80 -10.73 -15.62
N ALA A 50 3.49 -10.85 -14.48
CA ALA A 50 3.61 -9.75 -13.53
C ALA A 50 4.38 -8.57 -14.13
N HIS A 51 4.17 -7.37 -13.60
CA HIS A 51 4.96 -6.18 -13.93
C HIS A 51 6.40 -6.35 -13.41
N PRO A 52 7.40 -6.56 -14.27
CA PRO A 52 8.75 -6.92 -13.84
C PRO A 52 9.44 -5.82 -13.02
N GLU A 53 9.14 -4.56 -13.35
CA GLU A 53 9.73 -3.38 -12.70
C GLU A 53 9.16 -3.10 -11.30
N ASN A 54 8.02 -3.69 -10.95
CA ASN A 54 7.34 -3.41 -9.69
C ASN A 54 7.62 -4.45 -8.59
N GLY A 55 8.26 -5.55 -8.94
CA GLY A 55 8.60 -6.64 -8.01
C GLY A 55 7.37 -7.36 -7.44
N ALA A 56 7.60 -8.27 -6.50
CA ALA A 56 6.56 -9.01 -5.76
C ALA A 56 5.47 -9.66 -6.62
N LEU A 57 5.75 -10.01 -7.89
CA LEU A 57 4.78 -10.56 -8.86
C LEU A 57 3.53 -9.65 -9.00
N TRP A 58 3.73 -8.34 -9.04
CA TRP A 58 2.66 -7.36 -9.03
C TRP A 58 1.74 -7.47 -10.24
N ASN A 59 0.43 -7.49 -9.99
CA ASN A 59 -0.62 -7.74 -10.99
C ASN A 59 -1.51 -6.51 -11.24
N HIS A 60 -1.64 -5.62 -10.25
CA HIS A 60 -2.51 -4.44 -10.37
C HIS A 60 -1.89 -3.39 -11.28
N ALA A 61 -2.73 -2.65 -12.00
CA ALA A 61 -2.29 -1.53 -12.82
C ALA A 61 -1.66 -0.43 -11.96
N MET A 62 -0.64 0.22 -12.51
CA MET A 62 0.06 1.32 -11.85
C MET A 62 -0.57 2.65 -12.23
N SER A 63 -0.59 3.58 -11.28
CA SER A 63 -0.97 4.96 -11.56
C SER A 63 0.05 5.65 -12.47
N SER A 64 -0.46 6.42 -13.41
CA SER A 64 0.31 7.35 -14.25
C SER A 64 -0.04 8.81 -13.95
N ALA A 65 -0.67 9.08 -12.81
CA ALA A 65 -1.08 10.40 -12.41
C ALA A 65 0.10 11.36 -12.21
N SER A 66 -0.18 12.64 -12.37
CA SER A 66 0.66 13.73 -11.87
C SER A 66 0.19 14.11 -10.48
N TYR A 67 1.13 14.42 -9.60
CA TYR A 67 0.86 14.73 -8.20
C TYR A 67 1.33 16.14 -7.86
N THR A 68 0.63 16.81 -6.95
CA THR A 68 1.15 17.97 -6.26
C THR A 68 1.82 17.49 -4.99
N LEU A 69 3.14 17.69 -4.88
CA LEU A 69 3.92 17.21 -3.74
C LEU A 69 3.77 18.15 -2.54
N PHE A 70 4.31 17.74 -1.38
CA PHE A 70 4.22 18.49 -0.13
C PHE A 70 4.72 19.94 -0.25
N ASP A 71 5.76 20.18 -1.05
CA ASP A 71 6.33 21.51 -1.30
C ASP A 71 5.59 22.33 -2.38
N GLY A 72 4.46 21.81 -2.90
CA GLY A 72 3.69 22.41 -3.98
C GLY A 72 4.26 22.15 -5.38
N SER A 73 5.37 21.44 -5.50
CA SER A 73 5.92 21.08 -6.82
C SER A 73 5.09 19.98 -7.48
N THR A 74 5.19 19.89 -8.80
CA THR A 74 4.57 18.82 -9.57
C THR A 74 5.51 17.64 -9.66
N GLY A 75 5.02 16.46 -9.24
CA GLY A 75 5.68 15.18 -9.38
C GLY A 75 4.91 14.20 -10.26
N SER A 76 5.55 13.10 -10.59
CA SER A 76 4.97 11.97 -11.29
C SER A 76 4.99 10.71 -10.42
N SER A 77 4.32 9.66 -10.84
CA SER A 77 4.37 8.38 -10.11
C SER A 77 5.79 7.82 -9.95
N THR A 78 6.73 8.20 -10.83
CA THR A 78 8.13 7.74 -10.75
C THR A 78 8.97 8.46 -9.70
N ASP A 79 8.47 9.56 -9.13
CA ASP A 79 9.14 10.27 -8.03
C ASP A 79 8.96 9.58 -6.67
N PHE A 80 8.06 8.60 -6.61
CA PHE A 80 7.85 7.76 -5.44
C PHE A 80 8.68 6.48 -5.51
N ASP A 81 9.06 5.95 -4.35
CA ASP A 81 9.67 4.61 -4.29
C ASP A 81 8.69 3.53 -4.75
N THR A 82 9.22 2.37 -5.13
CA THR A 82 8.41 1.29 -5.70
C THR A 82 7.25 0.88 -4.78
N ARG A 83 7.43 0.83 -3.47
CA ARG A 83 6.38 0.40 -2.53
C ARG A 83 5.26 1.43 -2.44
N SER A 84 5.61 2.71 -2.34
CA SER A 84 4.63 3.80 -2.36
C SER A 84 3.81 3.81 -3.64
N ARG A 85 4.45 3.57 -4.79
CA ARG A 85 3.76 3.45 -6.09
C ARG A 85 2.74 2.31 -6.12
N LEU A 86 3.05 1.15 -5.51
CA LEU A 86 2.10 0.04 -5.42
C LEU A 86 0.85 0.44 -4.63
N CYS A 87 1.03 1.16 -3.53
CA CYS A 87 -0.09 1.67 -2.72
C CYS A 87 -0.91 2.71 -3.50
N LEU A 88 -0.25 3.67 -4.14
CA LEU A 88 -0.89 4.73 -4.92
C LEU A 88 -1.67 4.20 -6.13
N GLY A 89 -1.28 3.05 -6.69
CA GLY A 89 -2.05 2.39 -7.74
C GLY A 89 -3.53 2.16 -7.40
N CYS A 90 -3.87 2.12 -6.11
CA CYS A 90 -5.25 2.06 -5.64
C CYS A 90 -5.65 3.33 -4.87
N HIS A 91 -4.74 3.86 -4.05
CA HIS A 91 -5.06 4.88 -3.05
C HIS A 91 -5.04 6.33 -3.57
N ASP A 92 -4.53 6.60 -4.77
CA ASP A 92 -4.64 7.93 -5.38
C ASP A 92 -5.99 8.18 -6.08
N GLY A 93 -6.83 7.14 -6.19
CA GLY A 93 -8.17 7.22 -6.77
C GLY A 93 -8.20 7.34 -8.29
N THR A 94 -7.07 7.24 -8.99
CA THR A 94 -7.02 7.36 -10.46
C THR A 94 -7.11 6.02 -11.19
N VAL A 95 -6.80 4.92 -10.51
CA VAL A 95 -6.91 3.56 -11.03
C VAL A 95 -7.95 2.79 -10.24
N ALA A 96 -8.82 2.07 -10.94
CA ALA A 96 -9.86 1.28 -10.28
C ALA A 96 -9.29 0.03 -9.60
N LEU A 97 -9.85 -0.36 -8.45
CA LEU A 97 -9.43 -1.50 -7.64
C LEU A 97 -9.45 -2.84 -8.38
N ASP A 98 -10.28 -2.94 -9.41
CA ASP A 98 -10.42 -4.11 -10.28
C ASP A 98 -9.59 -4.02 -11.57
N SER A 99 -8.63 -3.08 -11.63
CA SER A 99 -7.68 -2.95 -12.74
C SER A 99 -6.48 -3.86 -12.54
N PHE A 100 -6.62 -5.16 -12.78
CA PHE A 100 -5.54 -6.13 -12.67
C PHE A 100 -5.59 -7.19 -13.77
N GLY A 101 -4.50 -7.91 -13.97
CA GLY A 101 -4.41 -8.93 -15.01
C GLY A 101 -4.55 -8.37 -16.43
N GLY A 102 -4.13 -7.13 -16.66
CA GLY A 102 -4.20 -6.45 -17.95
C GLY A 102 -5.60 -5.90 -18.32
N THR A 103 -6.56 -5.91 -17.38
CA THR A 103 -7.90 -5.36 -17.61
C THR A 103 -8.01 -3.96 -17.00
N THR A 104 -8.87 -3.12 -17.59
CA THR A 104 -9.27 -1.84 -17.02
C THR A 104 -10.57 -2.04 -16.24
N GLY A 105 -10.53 -1.70 -14.95
CA GLY A 105 -11.68 -1.79 -14.07
C GLY A 105 -12.52 -0.53 -14.02
N ILE A 106 -13.58 -0.58 -13.21
CA ILE A 106 -14.54 0.52 -13.00
C ILE A 106 -14.85 0.79 -11.52
N ASN A 107 -14.31 -0.02 -10.61
CA ASN A 107 -14.59 0.07 -9.18
C ASN A 107 -13.50 0.87 -8.47
N PHE A 108 -13.71 2.16 -8.31
CA PHE A 108 -12.73 3.04 -7.67
C PHE A 108 -12.81 2.98 -6.14
N ILE A 109 -11.70 3.33 -5.49
CA ILE A 109 -11.62 3.42 -4.04
C ILE A 109 -12.58 4.49 -3.50
N GLY A 110 -13.24 4.19 -2.38
CA GLY A 110 -14.14 5.14 -1.72
C GLY A 110 -13.38 6.25 -0.97
N PRO A 111 -14.08 7.33 -0.58
CA PRO A 111 -13.46 8.52 0.02
C PRO A 111 -12.58 8.23 1.24
N ALA A 112 -12.94 7.24 2.06
CA ALA A 112 -12.20 6.91 3.28
C ALA A 112 -10.80 6.33 3.02
N GLY A 113 -10.53 5.83 1.82
CA GLY A 113 -9.23 5.27 1.44
C GLY A 113 -8.52 6.05 0.34
N ASN A 114 -9.20 7.03 -0.26
CA ASN A 114 -8.66 7.83 -1.35
C ASN A 114 -7.83 8.98 -0.80
N LEU A 115 -6.53 8.95 -1.07
CA LEU A 115 -5.58 10.01 -0.73
C LEU A 115 -5.61 11.16 -1.77
N GLY A 116 -6.10 10.85 -2.98
CA GLY A 116 -6.03 11.79 -4.10
C GLY A 116 -4.63 11.94 -4.67
N VAL A 117 -4.45 13.03 -5.42
CA VAL A 117 -3.18 13.36 -6.08
C VAL A 117 -2.56 14.67 -5.56
N ASP A 118 -3.16 15.29 -4.55
CA ASP A 118 -2.66 16.50 -3.88
C ASP A 118 -2.15 16.14 -2.49
N PHE A 119 -0.84 16.15 -2.32
CA PHE A 119 -0.13 15.83 -1.07
C PHE A 119 0.41 17.06 -0.35
N THR A 120 -0.08 18.26 -0.67
CA THR A 120 0.39 19.49 -0.02
C THR A 120 0.08 19.55 1.48
N ASN A 121 -0.94 18.82 1.92
CA ASN A 121 -1.38 18.71 3.31
C ASN A 121 -1.08 17.34 3.95
N ASP A 122 -0.36 16.47 3.23
CA ASP A 122 0.02 15.15 3.72
C ASP A 122 1.46 15.15 4.25
N HIS A 123 1.84 14.06 4.92
CA HIS A 123 3.22 13.87 5.31
C HIS A 123 4.10 13.74 4.05
N PRO A 124 5.29 14.41 4.00
CA PRO A 124 6.19 14.31 2.85
C PRO A 124 6.51 12.86 2.51
N VAL A 125 6.21 12.47 1.28
CA VAL A 125 6.47 11.14 0.73
C VAL A 125 7.13 11.28 -0.63
N GLY A 126 7.92 10.29 -1.03
CA GLY A 126 8.55 10.24 -2.32
C GLY A 126 10.07 10.07 -2.25
N LYS A 127 10.67 9.76 -3.40
CA LYS A 127 12.10 9.49 -3.54
C LYS A 127 12.98 10.73 -3.27
N THR A 128 12.42 11.89 -3.53
CA THR A 128 13.05 13.20 -3.37
C THR A 128 12.21 14.09 -2.44
N GLY A 129 11.42 13.48 -1.56
CA GLY A 129 10.58 14.23 -0.64
C GLY A 129 11.37 15.38 0.00
N VAL A 130 11.03 16.60 -0.40
CA VAL A 130 11.60 17.79 0.22
C VAL A 130 10.97 17.90 1.59
N TYR A 131 11.69 17.40 2.57
CA TYR A 131 11.29 17.61 3.96
C TYR A 131 11.49 19.09 4.30
N PRO A 132 10.59 19.71 5.07
CA PRO A 132 10.81 21.06 5.53
C PRO A 132 12.16 21.11 6.24
N THR A 133 13.03 21.98 5.78
CA THR A 133 14.29 22.29 6.48
C THR A 133 13.91 22.74 7.89
N SER A 134 14.59 22.19 8.89
CA SER A 134 14.34 22.43 10.31
C SER A 134 14.10 23.92 10.57
N GLY A 135 12.87 24.30 10.95
CA GLY A 135 12.50 25.67 11.32
C GLY A 135 11.26 26.27 10.65
N THR A 136 10.62 25.61 9.71
CA THR A 136 9.35 26.06 9.13
C THR A 136 8.21 25.10 9.47
N SER A 137 7.93 24.93 10.76
CA SER A 137 6.62 24.48 11.20
C SER A 137 5.75 25.72 11.34
N SER A 138 4.84 25.94 10.43
CA SER A 138 3.72 26.84 10.61
C SER A 138 2.68 26.20 11.50
#